data_1de8dbd8586b9f611cbdc32830642b0e
#
_entry.id   1de8dbd8586b9f611cbdc32830642b0e
#
_cell.length_a   1.000
_cell.length_b   1.000
_cell.length_c   1.000
_cell.angle_alpha   90.00
_cell.angle_beta   90.00
_cell.angle_gamma   90.00
#
_symmetry.space_group_name_H-M   'P 1'
#
loop_
_entity.id
_entity.type
_entity.pdbx_description
1 polymer ?
#
loop_
_entity_poly.entity_id
_entity_poly.type
_entity_poly.pdbx_seq_one_letter_code
_entity_poly.pdbx_strand_id
1 'polypeptide(L)'
;IRASMTKQAEAEKSGTDSPDKAAHESADALGKILAYGLDDPKGSIYRFGYGVGKWVYLCDAADDLRDDLKKGSFNVFVNMLSLKSEEDITDGDICVIERNLNMSCAFAAESFNETENKSLVPIAENIIYGGMEKVMHNILKGKNKNERSL
;
A
#
# COMPACT_ATOMS: atom_id res chain seq x y z
N ILE A 1 8.57 4.57 16.00
CA ILE A 1 7.13 4.80 15.68
C ILE A 1 6.82 6.31 15.65
N ARG A 2 7.03 7.10 16.73
CA ARG A 2 6.72 8.55 16.71
C ARG A 2 7.47 9.32 15.62
N ALA A 3 8.76 9.06 15.44
CA ALA A 3 9.56 9.71 14.40
C ALA A 3 9.06 9.37 12.98
N SER A 4 8.63 8.13 12.75
CA SER A 4 8.04 7.71 11.47
C SER A 4 6.71 8.41 11.20
N MET A 5 5.85 8.57 12.21
CA MET A 5 4.58 9.31 12.06
C MET A 5 4.79 10.79 11.72
N THR A 6 5.82 11.43 12.30
CA THR A 6 6.14 12.82 11.98
C THR A 6 6.61 12.97 10.54
N LYS A 7 7.49 12.08 10.07
CA LYS A 7 7.99 12.07 8.69
C LYS A 7 6.90 11.69 7.69
N GLN A 8 6.00 10.79 8.05
CA GLN A 8 4.83 10.47 7.24
C GLN A 8 3.98 11.73 7.01
N ALA A 9 3.66 12.47 8.08
CA ALA A 9 2.90 13.72 7.99
C ALA A 9 3.64 14.81 7.19
N GLU A 10 4.97 14.84 7.21
CA GLU A 10 5.78 15.75 6.40
C GLU A 10 5.73 15.37 4.92
N ALA A 11 5.82 14.09 4.58
CA ALA A 11 5.69 13.60 3.20
C ALA A 11 4.31 13.93 2.62
N GLU A 12 3.24 13.73 3.40
CA GLU A 12 1.88 14.09 3.00
C GLU A 12 1.70 15.60 2.81
N LYS A 13 2.24 16.42 3.72
CA LYS A 13 2.24 17.89 3.61
C LYS A 13 3.03 18.39 2.40
N SER A 14 4.06 17.69 1.97
CA SER A 14 4.82 18.02 0.76
C SER A 14 4.03 17.80 -0.52
N GLY A 15 2.88 17.12 -0.44
CA GLY A 15 2.03 16.84 -1.59
C GLY A 15 2.69 15.90 -2.61
N THR A 16 3.46 14.91 -2.14
CA THR A 16 4.14 13.98 -3.06
C THR A 16 3.18 13.25 -3.98
N ASP A 17 3.58 13.07 -5.23
CA ASP A 17 2.91 12.27 -6.26
C ASP A 17 3.50 10.85 -6.40
N SER A 18 4.50 10.53 -5.58
CA SER A 18 5.19 9.23 -5.59
C SER A 18 4.63 8.28 -4.53
N PRO A 19 3.97 7.16 -4.93
CA PRO A 19 3.52 6.13 -4.00
C PRO A 19 4.63 5.57 -3.12
N ASP A 20 5.85 5.46 -3.66
CA ASP A 20 7.01 4.98 -2.89
C ASP A 20 7.39 5.94 -1.77
N LYS A 21 7.42 7.24 -2.04
CA LYS A 21 7.74 8.26 -1.03
C LYS A 21 6.64 8.37 0.01
N ALA A 22 5.38 8.36 -0.44
CA ALA A 22 4.23 8.48 0.44
C ALA A 22 4.14 7.30 1.43
N ALA A 23 4.37 6.07 0.96
CA ALA A 23 4.27 4.87 1.79
C ALA A 23 5.52 4.54 2.62
N HIS A 24 6.66 5.21 2.34
CA HIS A 24 7.98 4.80 2.86
C HIS A 24 8.03 4.65 4.38
N GLU A 25 7.54 5.63 5.12
CA GLU A 25 7.66 5.64 6.59
C GLU A 25 6.80 4.55 7.24
N SER A 26 5.60 4.32 6.72
CA SER A 26 4.72 3.23 7.16
C SER A 26 5.33 1.86 6.82
N ALA A 27 5.88 1.72 5.63
CA ALA A 27 6.56 0.51 5.16
C ALA A 27 7.82 0.21 5.99
N ASP A 28 8.68 1.20 6.20
CA ASP A 28 9.90 1.08 7.00
C ASP A 28 9.60 0.72 8.47
N ALA A 29 8.55 1.32 9.03
CA ALA A 29 8.12 1.01 10.39
C ALA A 29 7.71 -0.47 10.54
N LEU A 30 6.90 -1.00 9.62
CA LEU A 30 6.49 -2.40 9.67
C LEU A 30 7.66 -3.36 9.38
N GLY A 31 8.54 -3.01 8.44
CA GLY A 31 9.77 -3.76 8.18
C GLY A 31 10.65 -3.87 9.43
N LYS A 32 10.86 -2.77 10.14
CA LYS A 32 11.62 -2.74 11.40
C LYS A 32 10.96 -3.54 12.52
N ILE A 33 9.63 -3.49 12.62
CA ILE A 33 8.88 -4.26 13.64
C ILE A 33 9.08 -5.76 13.41
N LEU A 34 8.91 -6.23 12.17
CA LEU A 34 9.05 -7.66 11.86
C LEU A 34 10.50 -8.15 11.94
N ALA A 35 11.47 -7.31 11.63
CA ALA A 35 12.89 -7.64 11.74
C ALA A 35 13.47 -7.43 13.14
N TYR A 36 12.67 -6.99 14.11
CA TYR A 36 13.16 -6.70 15.46
C TYR A 36 13.78 -7.93 16.14
N GLY A 37 15.00 -7.77 16.61
CA GLY A 37 15.75 -8.85 17.28
C GLY A 37 16.41 -9.85 16.32
N LEU A 38 16.38 -9.62 15.00
CA LEU A 38 17.11 -10.43 14.02
C LEU A 38 18.50 -9.85 13.75
N ASP A 39 19.46 -10.72 13.46
CA ASP A 39 20.85 -10.33 13.14
C ASP A 39 20.96 -9.64 11.76
N ASP A 40 19.97 -9.82 10.90
CA ASP A 40 19.86 -9.17 9.59
C ASP A 40 18.67 -8.20 9.53
N PRO A 41 18.81 -6.98 10.06
CA PRO A 41 17.71 -6.03 10.23
C PRO A 41 17.14 -5.49 8.91
N LYS A 42 17.84 -5.69 7.79
CA LYS A 42 17.36 -5.32 6.43
C LYS A 42 17.30 -6.51 5.47
N GLY A 43 17.31 -7.71 5.99
CA GLY A 43 17.17 -8.94 5.23
C GLY A 43 15.76 -9.21 4.72
N SER A 44 15.49 -10.46 4.36
CA SER A 44 14.23 -10.85 3.73
C SER A 44 12.98 -10.56 4.58
N ILE A 45 13.08 -10.71 5.90
CA ILE A 45 11.96 -10.42 6.82
C ILE A 45 11.66 -8.92 6.87
N TYR A 46 12.70 -8.07 6.92
CA TYR A 46 12.48 -6.61 6.83
C TYR A 46 11.83 -6.24 5.49
N ARG A 47 12.35 -6.77 4.37
CA ARG A 47 11.80 -6.48 3.04
C ARG A 47 10.37 -6.97 2.89
N PHE A 48 10.05 -8.15 3.43
CA PHE A 48 8.67 -8.64 3.50
C PHE A 48 7.77 -7.66 4.25
N GLY A 49 8.15 -7.26 5.47
CA GLY A 49 7.40 -6.30 6.26
C GLY A 49 7.25 -4.95 5.58
N TYR A 50 8.32 -4.49 4.91
CA TYR A 50 8.29 -3.26 4.11
C TYR A 50 7.27 -3.34 2.97
N GLY A 51 7.27 -4.46 2.22
CA GLY A 51 6.31 -4.69 1.13
C GLY A 51 4.86 -4.73 1.61
N VAL A 52 4.59 -5.42 2.72
CA VAL A 52 3.26 -5.47 3.34
C VAL A 52 2.84 -4.09 3.83
N GLY A 53 3.72 -3.37 4.53
CA GLY A 53 3.42 -2.02 5.03
C GLY A 53 3.14 -1.01 3.92
N LYS A 54 3.91 -1.07 2.83
CA LYS A 54 3.66 -0.27 1.64
C LYS A 54 2.31 -0.61 1.02
N TRP A 55 2.01 -1.90 0.89
CA TRP A 55 0.73 -2.37 0.34
C TRP A 55 -0.46 -1.89 1.17
N VAL A 56 -0.38 -2.00 2.52
CA VAL A 56 -1.44 -1.52 3.43
C VAL A 56 -1.70 -0.03 3.23
N TYR A 57 -0.65 0.79 3.22
CA TYR A 57 -0.77 2.23 2.99
C TYR A 57 -1.46 2.55 1.64
N LEU A 58 -1.05 1.86 0.59
CA LEU A 58 -1.62 2.09 -0.75
C LEU A 58 -3.07 1.56 -0.87
N CYS A 59 -3.42 0.49 -0.15
CA CYS A 59 -4.81 0.03 -0.07
C CYS A 59 -5.72 1.07 0.60
N ASP A 60 -5.26 1.65 1.71
CA ASP A 60 -5.98 2.70 2.41
C ASP A 60 -6.18 3.92 1.50
N ALA A 61 -5.12 4.40 0.85
CA ALA A 61 -5.21 5.47 -0.12
C ALA A 61 -6.14 5.15 -1.31
N ALA A 62 -6.16 3.90 -1.77
CA ALA A 62 -7.07 3.48 -2.83
C ALA A 62 -8.52 3.41 -2.33
N ASP A 63 -8.76 2.95 -1.11
CA ASP A 63 -10.11 2.87 -0.53
C ASP A 63 -10.69 4.27 -0.30
N ASP A 64 -9.90 5.17 0.23
CA ASP A 64 -10.30 6.53 0.56
C ASP A 64 -10.28 7.51 -0.65
N LEU A 65 -9.87 7.06 -1.85
CA LEU A 65 -9.62 7.91 -3.02
C LEU A 65 -10.73 8.94 -3.30
N ARG A 66 -11.99 8.48 -3.36
CA ARG A 66 -13.14 9.36 -3.68
C ARG A 66 -13.48 10.31 -2.55
N ASP A 67 -13.37 9.83 -1.32
CA ASP A 67 -13.68 10.62 -0.12
C ASP A 67 -12.64 11.71 0.11
N ASP A 68 -11.36 11.39 -0.07
CA ASP A 68 -10.26 12.35 0.03
C ASP A 68 -10.34 13.41 -1.06
N LEU A 69 -10.66 12.99 -2.29
CA LEU A 69 -10.86 13.92 -3.41
C LEU A 69 -12.00 14.91 -3.13
N LYS A 70 -13.14 14.45 -2.59
CA LYS A 70 -14.26 15.32 -2.17
C LYS A 70 -13.89 16.30 -1.06
N LYS A 71 -13.12 15.80 -0.07
CA LYS A 71 -12.72 16.59 1.10
C LYS A 71 -11.54 17.52 0.81
N GLY A 72 -10.85 17.35 -0.32
CA GLY A 72 -9.57 18.01 -0.60
C GLY A 72 -8.45 17.57 0.34
N SER A 73 -8.55 16.36 0.90
CA SER A 73 -7.52 15.75 1.74
C SER A 73 -6.37 15.21 0.88
N PHE A 74 -5.19 15.08 1.50
CA PHE A 74 -4.07 14.46 0.80
C PHE A 74 -4.40 13.00 0.48
N ASN A 75 -4.16 12.62 -0.78
CA ASN A 75 -4.16 11.24 -1.23
C ASN A 75 -3.13 11.09 -2.36
N VAL A 76 -2.19 10.15 -2.21
CA VAL A 76 -1.10 10.00 -3.17
C VAL A 76 -1.59 9.65 -4.57
N PHE A 77 -2.67 8.92 -4.70
CA PHE A 77 -3.22 8.58 -6.03
C PHE A 77 -3.92 9.77 -6.68
N VAL A 78 -4.58 10.62 -5.88
CA VAL A 78 -5.12 11.90 -6.38
C VAL A 78 -4.01 12.74 -7.00
N ASN A 79 -2.89 12.88 -6.30
CA ASN A 79 -1.75 13.65 -6.78
C ASN A 79 -1.05 13.01 -7.98
N MET A 80 -0.76 11.70 -7.90
CA MET A 80 -0.09 10.95 -8.98
C MET A 80 -0.87 10.99 -10.29
N LEU A 81 -2.20 10.89 -10.21
CA LEU A 81 -3.08 10.87 -11.38
C LEU A 81 -3.61 12.27 -11.75
N SER A 82 -3.26 13.29 -10.95
CA SER A 82 -3.69 14.68 -11.14
C SER A 82 -5.22 14.84 -11.19
N LEU A 83 -5.95 14.05 -10.39
CA LEU A 83 -7.40 14.06 -10.33
C LEU A 83 -7.91 15.35 -9.66
N LYS A 84 -8.99 15.93 -10.18
CA LYS A 84 -9.62 17.15 -9.65
C LYS A 84 -11.05 16.91 -9.18
N SER A 85 -11.71 15.91 -9.73
CA SER A 85 -13.08 15.54 -9.40
C SER A 85 -13.26 14.02 -9.56
N GLU A 86 -14.35 13.47 -9.04
CA GLU A 86 -14.64 12.04 -9.17
C GLU A 86 -14.91 11.63 -10.61
N GLU A 87 -15.42 12.54 -11.42
CA GLU A 87 -15.72 12.32 -12.84
C GLU A 87 -14.42 12.16 -13.66
N ASP A 88 -13.28 12.62 -13.15
CA ASP A 88 -11.99 12.45 -13.81
C ASP A 88 -11.45 11.02 -13.69
N ILE A 89 -11.98 10.21 -12.76
CA ILE A 89 -11.49 8.85 -12.50
C ILE A 89 -11.89 7.93 -13.66
N THR A 90 -10.92 7.44 -14.38
CA THR A 90 -11.11 6.51 -15.51
C THR A 90 -10.74 5.07 -15.13
N ASP A 91 -11.18 4.10 -15.96
CA ASP A 91 -10.74 2.71 -15.83
C ASP A 91 -9.21 2.57 -15.96
N GLY A 92 -8.58 3.44 -16.74
CA GLY A 92 -7.11 3.51 -16.85
C GLY A 92 -6.45 3.88 -15.54
N ASP A 93 -7.03 4.81 -14.79
CA ASP A 93 -6.52 5.22 -13.47
C ASP A 93 -6.67 4.07 -12.45
N ILE A 94 -7.79 3.36 -12.47
CA ILE A 94 -7.99 2.17 -11.64
C ILE A 94 -6.95 1.09 -11.96
N CYS A 95 -6.64 0.85 -13.25
CA CYS A 95 -5.57 -0.07 -13.64
C CYS A 95 -4.18 0.38 -13.13
N VAL A 96 -3.90 1.67 -13.09
CA VAL A 96 -2.63 2.20 -12.53
C VAL A 96 -2.56 1.97 -11.03
N ILE A 97 -3.66 2.21 -10.30
CA ILE A 97 -3.75 1.93 -8.85
C ILE A 97 -3.53 0.44 -8.59
N GLU A 98 -4.27 -0.43 -9.31
CA GLU A 98 -4.15 -1.88 -9.20
C GLU A 98 -2.70 -2.36 -9.44
N ARG A 99 -2.02 -1.79 -10.43
CA ARG A 99 -0.61 -2.11 -10.70
C ARG A 99 0.30 -1.78 -9.52
N ASN A 100 0.12 -0.62 -8.87
CA ASN A 100 0.90 -0.24 -7.69
C ASN A 100 0.68 -1.20 -6.52
N LEU A 101 -0.56 -1.61 -6.28
CA LEU A 101 -0.91 -2.61 -5.27
C LEU A 101 -0.26 -3.96 -5.57
N ASN A 102 -0.41 -4.45 -6.82
CA ASN A 102 0.18 -5.71 -7.27
C ASN A 102 1.72 -5.72 -7.16
N MET A 103 2.39 -4.62 -7.52
CA MET A 103 3.85 -4.51 -7.38
C MET A 103 4.29 -4.60 -5.93
N SER A 104 3.55 -3.99 -5.00
CA SER A 104 3.86 -4.08 -3.56
C SER A 104 3.62 -5.48 -3.01
N CYS A 105 2.55 -6.15 -3.47
CA CYS A 105 2.26 -7.55 -3.14
C CYS A 105 3.36 -8.49 -3.67
N ALA A 106 3.75 -8.34 -4.93
CA ALA A 106 4.80 -9.15 -5.55
C ALA A 106 6.15 -8.97 -4.83
N PHE A 107 6.51 -7.73 -4.47
CA PHE A 107 7.72 -7.46 -3.70
C PHE A 107 7.69 -8.12 -2.32
N ALA A 108 6.56 -8.11 -1.62
CA ALA A 108 6.40 -8.80 -0.35
C ALA A 108 6.56 -10.32 -0.52
N ALA A 109 5.89 -10.91 -1.52
CA ALA A 109 5.95 -12.33 -1.81
C ALA A 109 7.37 -12.80 -2.18
N GLU A 110 8.06 -12.06 -3.06
CA GLU A 110 9.43 -12.34 -3.45
C GLU A 110 10.37 -12.29 -2.24
N SER A 111 10.28 -11.22 -1.44
CA SER A 111 11.10 -11.06 -0.23
C SER A 111 10.84 -12.17 0.79
N PHE A 112 9.60 -12.63 0.90
CA PHE A 112 9.25 -13.73 1.77
C PHE A 112 9.82 -15.06 1.28
N ASN A 113 9.78 -15.34 -0.03
CA ASN A 113 10.34 -16.55 -0.60
C ASN A 113 11.86 -16.66 -0.42
N GLU A 114 12.55 -15.53 -0.22
CA GLU A 114 13.98 -15.51 0.11
C GLU A 114 14.28 -15.83 1.59
N THR A 115 13.25 -15.92 2.45
CA THR A 115 13.49 -16.16 3.88
C THR A 115 13.74 -17.62 4.17
N GLU A 116 14.74 -17.88 5.01
CA GLU A 116 15.02 -19.21 5.59
C GLU A 116 14.16 -19.49 6.84
N ASN A 117 13.47 -18.47 7.36
CA ASN A 117 12.70 -18.59 8.60
C ASN A 117 11.33 -19.23 8.36
N LYS A 118 11.29 -20.57 8.44
CA LYS A 118 10.09 -21.37 8.20
C LYS A 118 8.98 -21.20 9.25
N SER A 119 9.26 -20.60 10.40
CA SER A 119 8.25 -20.41 11.45
C SER A 119 7.19 -19.38 11.08
N LEU A 120 7.51 -18.44 10.19
CA LEU A 120 6.58 -17.40 9.70
C LEU A 120 5.79 -17.84 8.45
N VAL A 121 6.15 -18.97 7.82
CA VAL A 121 5.56 -19.43 6.55
C VAL A 121 4.03 -19.47 6.58
N PRO A 122 3.35 -20.12 7.56
CA PRO A 122 1.90 -20.23 7.53
C PRO A 122 1.19 -18.86 7.64
N ILE A 123 1.78 -17.92 8.40
CA ILE A 123 1.22 -16.59 8.59
C ILE A 123 1.39 -15.76 7.32
N ALA A 124 2.58 -15.77 6.75
CA ALA A 124 2.89 -14.99 5.56
C ALA A 124 2.15 -15.50 4.31
N GLU A 125 2.00 -16.81 4.15
CA GLU A 125 1.19 -17.42 3.09
C GLU A 125 -0.27 -16.96 3.19
N ASN A 126 -0.86 -16.95 4.37
CA ASN A 126 -2.21 -16.45 4.59
C ASN A 126 -2.34 -14.95 4.25
N ILE A 127 -1.34 -14.15 4.59
CA ILE A 127 -1.33 -12.72 4.26
C ILE A 127 -1.24 -12.52 2.75
N ILE A 128 -0.25 -13.14 2.10
CA ILE A 128 0.06 -12.92 0.68
C ILE A 128 -1.02 -13.51 -0.22
N TYR A 129 -1.28 -14.81 -0.08
CA TYR A 129 -2.11 -15.57 -1.02
C TYR A 129 -3.60 -15.59 -0.66
N GLY A 130 -3.97 -15.30 0.59
CA GLY A 130 -5.36 -15.28 1.02
C GLY A 130 -5.92 -13.90 1.35
N GLY A 131 -5.09 -13.05 1.97
CA GLY A 131 -5.51 -11.74 2.48
C GLY A 131 -5.39 -10.63 1.44
N MET A 132 -4.19 -10.42 0.91
CA MET A 132 -3.89 -9.26 0.06
C MET A 132 -4.73 -9.25 -1.22
N GLU A 133 -4.80 -10.38 -1.93
CA GLU A 133 -5.58 -10.49 -3.16
C GLU A 133 -7.07 -10.22 -2.94
N LYS A 134 -7.64 -10.81 -1.88
CA LYS A 134 -9.06 -10.64 -1.54
C LYS A 134 -9.41 -9.20 -1.18
N VAL A 135 -8.58 -8.55 -0.37
CA VAL A 135 -8.79 -7.15 0.03
C VAL A 135 -8.69 -6.22 -1.17
N MET A 136 -7.66 -6.37 -1.99
CA MET A 136 -7.48 -5.59 -3.21
C MET A 136 -8.68 -5.73 -4.15
N HIS A 137 -9.15 -6.97 -4.38
CA HIS A 137 -10.33 -7.22 -5.20
C HIS A 137 -11.59 -6.52 -4.66
N ASN A 138 -11.79 -6.50 -3.34
CA ASN A 138 -12.95 -5.83 -2.75
C ASN A 138 -12.87 -4.30 -2.91
N ILE A 139 -11.70 -3.71 -2.69
CA ILE A 139 -11.47 -2.27 -2.86
C ILE A 139 -11.75 -1.86 -4.32
N LEU A 140 -11.18 -2.57 -5.28
CA LEU A 140 -11.31 -2.24 -6.70
C LEU A 140 -12.72 -2.53 -7.24
N LYS A 141 -13.39 -3.61 -6.81
CA LYS A 141 -14.79 -3.90 -7.19
C LYS A 141 -15.79 -2.91 -6.59
N GLY A 142 -15.55 -2.42 -5.38
CA GLY A 142 -16.39 -1.37 -4.78
C GLY A 142 -16.43 -0.11 -5.62
N LYS A 143 -15.33 0.21 -6.29
CA LYS A 143 -15.19 1.37 -7.18
C LYS A 143 -15.95 1.20 -8.51
N ASN A 144 -16.04 -0.03 -9.03
CA ASN A 144 -16.75 -0.32 -10.30
C ASN A 144 -18.28 -0.48 -10.16
N LYS A 145 -18.81 -0.67 -8.95
CA LYS A 145 -20.25 -0.89 -8.74
C LYS A 145 -21.09 0.39 -8.78
N ASN A 146 -20.50 1.55 -8.50
CA ASN A 146 -21.24 2.82 -8.52
C ASN A 146 -21.60 3.33 -9.93
N GLU A 147 -21.02 2.76 -10.99
CA GLU A 147 -21.34 3.14 -12.38
C GLU A 147 -22.48 2.33 -13.01
N ARG A 148 -23.01 1.30 -12.32
CA ARG A 148 -24.10 0.45 -12.86
C ARG A 148 -25.46 0.65 -12.18
N SER A 149 -25.62 1.71 -11.41
CA SER A 149 -26.90 2.07 -10.77
C SER A 149 -27.35 3.44 -11.23
N LEU A 150 -27.66 3.58 -12.51
CA LEU A 150 -28.53 4.61 -13.10
C LEU A 150 -29.41 3.94 -14.14
#